data_7303508f2f13b01bb6b36563cd2bb61d
#
_entry.id   7303508f2f13b01bb6b36563cd2bb61d
#
_cell.length_a   1.000
_cell.length_b   1.000
_cell.length_c   1.000
_cell.angle_alpha   90.00
_cell.angle_beta   90.00
_cell.angle_gamma   90.00
#
_symmetry.space_group_name_H-M   'P 1'
#
loop_
_entity.id
_entity.type
_entity.pdbx_description
1 polymer ?
#
loop_
_entity_poly.entity_id
_entity_poly.type
_entity_poly.pdbx_seq_one_letter_code
_entity_poly.pdbx_strand_id
1 'polypeptide(L)'
;MDAKTSLKGRSFLTLKDFTPEEIGYFLDLAAKLKSDKKKGITGNSLKGKNIALLFEKPSTRTRCSFTIGCVDEGAHPEYLGKDDIQLGHKESVEDTARVLGRMFDGIEFRGFLHENVEKLAKYSGVPVWNGLTDDYHPTQILADFLTLREQFGEIKGLNFVFAGDGRNNMSNSLMIGCSKMGLNFTCLAPKSLWPNEELVKQCEEYAKESGAKIRFTEDVKEAVEGADCIYTCLLYTSPSPRDRSLS
;
A
#
# COMPACT_ATOMS: atom_id res chain seq x y z
N MET A 1 -7.63 -20.87 12.79
CA MET A 1 -7.25 -21.07 11.37
C MET A 1 -5.86 -20.50 11.21
N ASP A 2 -4.99 -21.18 10.50
CA ASP A 2 -3.68 -20.63 10.15
C ASP A 2 -3.87 -19.38 9.27
N ALA A 3 -3.13 -18.29 9.52
CA ALA A 3 -3.24 -17.03 8.76
C ALA A 3 -3.15 -17.27 7.24
N LYS A 4 -2.30 -18.19 6.82
CA LYS A 4 -2.15 -18.59 5.42
C LYS A 4 -3.46 -19.11 4.80
N THR A 5 -4.28 -19.83 5.56
CA THR A 5 -5.55 -20.40 5.07
C THR A 5 -6.65 -19.33 5.00
N SER A 6 -6.62 -18.34 5.91
CA SER A 6 -7.59 -17.25 5.95
C SER A 6 -7.42 -16.23 4.83
N LEU A 7 -6.20 -16.11 4.25
CA LEU A 7 -5.86 -15.13 3.21
C LEU A 7 -6.12 -15.62 1.78
N LYS A 8 -6.38 -16.93 1.60
CA LYS A 8 -6.58 -17.50 0.25
C LYS A 8 -7.78 -16.88 -0.45
N GLY A 9 -7.55 -16.31 -1.63
CA GLY A 9 -8.60 -15.75 -2.48
C GLY A 9 -9.09 -14.36 -2.05
N ARG A 10 -8.55 -13.79 -0.97
CA ARG A 10 -8.91 -12.43 -0.53
C ARG A 10 -8.21 -11.37 -1.36
N SER A 11 -8.93 -10.30 -1.65
CA SER A 11 -8.37 -9.09 -2.24
C SER A 11 -7.64 -8.25 -1.19
N PHE A 12 -6.65 -7.46 -1.63
CA PHE A 12 -5.86 -6.57 -0.77
C PHE A 12 -6.08 -5.11 -1.20
N LEU A 13 -7.17 -4.50 -0.72
CA LEU A 13 -7.58 -3.16 -1.15
C LEU A 13 -7.09 -2.08 -0.18
N THR A 14 -7.19 -2.35 1.11
CA THR A 14 -6.71 -1.48 2.20
C THR A 14 -6.17 -2.33 3.35
N LEU A 15 -5.38 -1.73 4.24
CA LEU A 15 -4.97 -2.38 5.50
C LEU A 15 -6.11 -2.49 6.52
N LYS A 16 -7.24 -1.81 6.30
CA LYS A 16 -8.43 -1.90 7.17
C LYS A 16 -8.95 -3.34 7.26
N ASP A 17 -8.87 -4.08 6.16
CA ASP A 17 -9.48 -5.39 5.99
C ASP A 17 -8.67 -6.54 6.60
N PHE A 18 -7.51 -6.23 7.20
CA PHE A 18 -6.57 -7.22 7.70
C PHE A 18 -6.26 -7.01 9.18
N THR A 19 -6.09 -8.11 9.90
CA THR A 19 -5.67 -8.06 11.31
C THR A 19 -4.17 -7.73 11.42
N PRO A 20 -3.68 -7.28 12.59
CA PRO A 20 -2.25 -7.11 12.84
C PRO A 20 -1.43 -8.38 12.57
N GLU A 21 -1.96 -9.57 12.90
CA GLU A 21 -1.32 -10.86 12.66
C GLU A 21 -1.21 -11.17 11.16
N GLU A 22 -2.26 -10.86 10.39
CA GLU A 22 -2.25 -11.02 8.93
C GLU A 22 -1.25 -10.06 8.26
N ILE A 23 -1.18 -8.81 8.72
CA ILE A 23 -0.16 -7.84 8.27
C ILE A 23 1.25 -8.33 8.64
N GLY A 24 1.42 -8.83 9.86
CA GLY A 24 2.67 -9.45 10.32
C GLY A 24 3.10 -10.61 9.42
N TYR A 25 2.16 -11.48 9.04
CA TYR A 25 2.41 -12.58 8.12
C TYR A 25 2.86 -12.10 6.73
N PHE A 26 2.27 -11.02 6.19
CA PHE A 26 2.75 -10.43 4.92
C PHE A 26 4.19 -9.94 5.03
N LEU A 27 4.55 -9.29 6.13
CA LEU A 27 5.91 -8.81 6.36
C LEU A 27 6.92 -9.96 6.49
N ASP A 28 6.55 -11.04 7.19
CA ASP A 28 7.39 -12.24 7.35
C ASP A 28 7.61 -12.93 6.01
N LEU A 29 6.55 -13.09 5.21
CA LEU A 29 6.63 -13.65 3.88
C LEU A 29 7.50 -12.79 2.96
N ALA A 30 7.32 -11.47 2.98
CA ALA A 30 8.12 -10.54 2.19
C ALA A 30 9.60 -10.60 2.57
N ALA A 31 9.93 -10.66 3.86
CA ALA A 31 11.31 -10.81 4.34
C ALA A 31 11.93 -12.13 3.85
N LYS A 32 11.17 -13.23 3.92
CA LYS A 32 11.60 -14.54 3.41
C LYS A 32 11.87 -14.48 1.91
N LEU A 33 10.93 -14.01 1.10
CA LEU A 33 11.06 -13.93 -0.36
C LEU A 33 12.23 -13.01 -0.77
N LYS A 34 12.43 -11.89 -0.07
CA LYS A 34 13.57 -11.00 -0.27
C LYS A 34 14.90 -11.71 0.02
N SER A 35 14.96 -12.51 1.09
CA SER A 35 16.15 -13.32 1.44
C SER A 35 16.42 -14.39 0.39
N ASP A 36 15.39 -15.11 -0.05
CA ASP A 36 15.50 -16.16 -1.05
C ASP A 36 16.02 -15.59 -2.39
N LYS A 37 15.44 -14.46 -2.84
CA LYS A 37 15.91 -13.76 -4.04
C LYS A 37 17.38 -13.34 -3.95
N LYS A 38 17.84 -12.82 -2.80
CA LYS A 38 19.26 -12.47 -2.59
C LYS A 38 20.20 -13.70 -2.68
N LYS A 39 19.70 -14.89 -2.38
CA LYS A 39 20.43 -16.16 -2.48
C LYS A 39 20.32 -16.81 -3.87
N GLY A 40 19.63 -16.17 -4.82
CA GLY A 40 19.39 -16.72 -6.15
C GLY A 40 18.34 -17.84 -6.18
N ILE A 41 17.53 -17.97 -5.11
CA ILE A 41 16.44 -18.93 -5.04
C ILE A 41 15.21 -18.31 -5.67
N THR A 42 14.72 -18.90 -6.77
CA THR A 42 13.46 -18.54 -7.41
C THR A 42 12.32 -19.35 -6.83
N GLY A 43 11.16 -18.70 -6.64
CA GLY A 43 9.95 -19.34 -6.19
C GLY A 43 9.17 -20.00 -7.33
N ASN A 44 8.10 -20.71 -6.95
CA ASN A 44 7.16 -21.31 -7.88
C ASN A 44 5.71 -21.26 -7.34
N SER A 45 5.47 -20.39 -6.36
CA SER A 45 4.19 -20.29 -5.65
C SER A 45 3.05 -19.86 -6.56
N LEU A 46 3.37 -19.17 -7.65
CA LEU A 46 2.43 -18.69 -8.65
C LEU A 46 2.61 -19.38 -10.02
N LYS A 47 3.26 -20.55 -10.05
CA LYS A 47 3.53 -21.27 -11.30
C LYS A 47 2.24 -21.52 -12.09
N GLY A 48 2.24 -21.08 -13.36
CA GLY A 48 1.11 -21.25 -14.28
C GLY A 48 -0.05 -20.27 -14.04
N LYS A 49 0.15 -19.25 -13.19
CA LYS A 49 -0.82 -18.18 -12.97
C LYS A 49 -0.59 -17.03 -13.94
N ASN A 50 -1.68 -16.41 -14.40
CA ASN A 50 -1.66 -15.19 -15.21
C ASN A 50 -2.19 -14.04 -14.37
N ILE A 51 -1.43 -12.95 -14.28
CA ILE A 51 -1.77 -11.79 -13.45
C ILE A 51 -1.91 -10.56 -14.34
N ALA A 52 -3.08 -9.94 -14.32
CA ALA A 52 -3.29 -8.66 -14.99
C ALA A 52 -2.70 -7.52 -14.16
N LEU A 53 -1.89 -6.67 -14.77
CA LEU A 53 -1.36 -5.44 -14.20
C LEU A 53 -2.07 -4.26 -14.86
N LEU A 54 -3.16 -3.80 -14.23
CA LEU A 54 -4.12 -2.83 -14.78
C LEU A 54 -3.79 -1.40 -14.31
N PHE A 55 -3.39 -0.53 -15.24
CA PHE A 55 -2.87 0.79 -14.93
C PHE A 55 -3.65 1.92 -15.62
N GLU A 56 -4.40 2.71 -14.85
CA GLU A 56 -4.94 4.01 -15.30
C GLU A 56 -3.89 5.13 -15.22
N LYS A 57 -2.88 4.96 -14.35
CA LYS A 57 -1.77 5.90 -14.14
C LYS A 57 -0.43 5.22 -14.41
N PRO A 58 0.49 5.81 -15.17
CA PRO A 58 1.82 5.26 -15.35
C PRO A 58 2.58 5.17 -14.02
N SER A 59 3.37 4.12 -13.87
CA SER A 59 4.26 3.96 -12.72
C SER A 59 5.41 3.02 -13.06
N THR A 60 6.63 3.50 -12.91
CA THR A 60 7.83 2.67 -13.09
C THR A 60 7.96 1.65 -11.95
N ARG A 61 7.92 2.13 -10.70
CA ARG A 61 8.17 1.28 -9.52
C ARG A 61 7.13 0.19 -9.34
N THR A 62 5.85 0.54 -9.34
CA THR A 62 4.76 -0.43 -9.16
C THR A 62 4.75 -1.47 -10.27
N ARG A 63 4.84 -1.02 -11.54
CA ARG A 63 4.92 -1.93 -12.68
C ARG A 63 6.07 -2.92 -12.56
N CYS A 64 7.30 -2.42 -12.33
CA CYS A 64 8.47 -3.28 -12.20
C CYS A 64 8.35 -4.24 -11.01
N SER A 65 7.87 -3.77 -9.85
CA SER A 65 7.75 -4.59 -8.65
C SER A 65 6.79 -5.77 -8.85
N PHE A 66 5.60 -5.52 -9.39
CA PHE A 66 4.63 -6.59 -9.65
C PHE A 66 5.09 -7.50 -10.79
N THR A 67 5.63 -6.95 -11.89
CA THR A 67 6.19 -7.78 -12.98
C THR A 67 7.25 -8.74 -12.47
N ILE A 68 8.25 -8.21 -11.74
CA ILE A 68 9.35 -9.05 -11.25
C ILE A 68 8.89 -10.01 -10.16
N GLY A 69 7.99 -9.58 -9.26
CA GLY A 69 7.40 -10.49 -8.25
C GLY A 69 6.65 -11.66 -8.87
N CYS A 70 5.88 -11.43 -9.93
CA CYS A 70 5.21 -12.49 -10.70
C CYS A 70 6.22 -13.45 -11.32
N VAL A 71 7.24 -12.92 -12.00
CA VAL A 71 8.26 -13.73 -12.68
C VAL A 71 9.08 -14.56 -11.68
N ASP A 72 9.49 -13.96 -10.56
CA ASP A 72 10.25 -14.64 -9.51
C ASP A 72 9.49 -15.83 -8.91
N GLU A 73 8.15 -15.76 -8.88
CA GLU A 73 7.26 -16.81 -8.37
C GLU A 73 6.62 -17.70 -9.46
N GLY A 74 7.04 -17.56 -10.71
CA GLY A 74 6.64 -18.41 -11.84
C GLY A 74 5.30 -18.07 -12.48
N ALA A 75 4.77 -16.86 -12.23
CA ALA A 75 3.58 -16.34 -12.90
C ALA A 75 3.93 -15.58 -14.18
N HIS A 76 2.92 -15.40 -15.04
CA HIS A 76 2.98 -14.54 -16.21
C HIS A 76 2.25 -13.21 -15.91
N PRO A 77 2.94 -12.07 -15.85
CA PRO A 77 2.32 -10.75 -15.74
C PRO A 77 1.96 -10.20 -17.12
N GLU A 78 0.73 -9.74 -17.29
CA GLU A 78 0.28 -9.01 -18.47
C GLU A 78 0.01 -7.56 -18.12
N TYR A 79 0.74 -6.63 -18.74
CA TYR A 79 0.55 -5.21 -18.51
C TYR A 79 -0.56 -4.65 -19.40
N LEU A 80 -1.54 -4.02 -18.76
CA LEU A 80 -2.68 -3.39 -19.37
C LEU A 80 -2.67 -1.89 -19.00
N GLY A 81 -2.08 -1.08 -19.86
CA GLY A 81 -1.99 0.37 -19.69
C GLY A 81 -3.28 1.08 -20.10
N LYS A 82 -3.34 2.38 -19.83
CA LYS A 82 -4.50 3.23 -20.13
C LYS A 82 -4.94 3.16 -21.60
N ASP A 83 -3.98 3.04 -22.52
CA ASP A 83 -4.25 3.02 -23.95
C ASP A 83 -4.57 1.63 -24.49
N ASP A 84 -4.34 0.58 -23.68
CA ASP A 84 -4.59 -0.83 -24.01
C ASP A 84 -6.00 -1.29 -23.62
N ILE A 85 -6.70 -0.51 -22.80
CA ILE A 85 -7.99 -0.88 -22.19
C ILE A 85 -9.05 0.18 -22.40
N GLN A 86 -10.32 -0.24 -22.32
CA GLN A 86 -11.49 0.64 -22.47
C GLN A 86 -12.17 0.97 -21.13
N LEU A 87 -11.46 0.79 -20.00
CA LEU A 87 -11.99 0.93 -18.65
C LEU A 87 -12.66 2.31 -18.45
N GLY A 88 -13.94 2.30 -18.11
CA GLY A 88 -14.71 3.51 -17.84
C GLY A 88 -15.04 4.37 -19.06
N HIS A 89 -14.69 3.95 -20.28
CA HIS A 89 -14.99 4.69 -21.51
C HIS A 89 -16.10 4.01 -22.35
N LYS A 90 -15.81 2.83 -22.89
CA LYS A 90 -16.78 2.04 -23.68
C LYS A 90 -17.37 0.88 -22.89
N GLU A 91 -16.67 0.46 -21.84
CA GLU A 91 -17.09 -0.61 -20.95
C GLU A 91 -17.19 -0.10 -19.51
N SER A 92 -18.14 -0.64 -18.75
CA SER A 92 -18.19 -0.40 -17.30
C SER A 92 -17.03 -1.10 -16.60
N VAL A 93 -16.64 -0.59 -15.43
CA VAL A 93 -15.62 -1.26 -14.60
C VAL A 93 -16.06 -2.69 -14.24
N GLU A 94 -17.34 -2.88 -14.00
CA GLU A 94 -17.95 -4.16 -13.67
C GLU A 94 -17.85 -5.17 -14.82
N ASP A 95 -18.01 -4.74 -16.07
CA ASP A 95 -17.89 -5.63 -17.23
C ASP A 95 -16.43 -5.96 -17.51
N THR A 96 -15.55 -4.97 -17.48
CA THR A 96 -14.09 -5.21 -17.54
C THR A 96 -13.64 -6.19 -16.45
N ALA A 97 -14.13 -6.03 -15.21
CA ALA A 97 -13.82 -6.95 -14.11
C ALA A 97 -14.22 -8.40 -14.44
N ARG A 98 -15.45 -8.61 -14.96
CA ARG A 98 -15.93 -9.95 -15.34
C ARG A 98 -15.10 -10.57 -16.46
N VAL A 99 -14.71 -9.78 -17.45
CA VAL A 99 -13.86 -10.23 -18.57
C VAL A 99 -12.48 -10.63 -18.06
N LEU A 100 -11.81 -9.74 -17.30
CA LEU A 100 -10.47 -10.02 -16.76
C LEU A 100 -10.49 -11.22 -15.81
N GLY A 101 -11.51 -11.36 -14.97
CA GLY A 101 -11.65 -12.48 -14.06
C GLY A 101 -11.88 -13.84 -14.73
N ARG A 102 -12.21 -13.87 -16.04
CA ARG A 102 -12.27 -15.11 -16.83
C ARG A 102 -10.94 -15.47 -17.50
N MET A 103 -10.05 -14.51 -17.64
CA MET A 103 -8.77 -14.68 -18.33
C MET A 103 -7.59 -14.79 -17.37
N PHE A 104 -7.67 -14.11 -16.21
CA PHE A 104 -6.58 -13.98 -15.25
C PHE A 104 -6.91 -14.63 -13.91
N ASP A 105 -5.87 -15.02 -13.19
CA ASP A 105 -5.96 -15.61 -11.84
C ASP A 105 -5.91 -14.55 -10.72
N GLY A 106 -5.58 -13.31 -11.08
CA GLY A 106 -5.54 -12.18 -10.16
C GLY A 106 -5.31 -10.87 -10.92
N ILE A 107 -5.64 -9.75 -10.28
CA ILE A 107 -5.56 -8.42 -10.87
C ILE A 107 -4.82 -7.47 -9.91
N GLU A 108 -3.76 -6.84 -10.36
CA GLU A 108 -3.23 -5.64 -9.73
C GLU A 108 -3.86 -4.42 -10.39
N PHE A 109 -4.26 -3.45 -9.58
CA PHE A 109 -4.86 -2.21 -10.05
C PHE A 109 -4.13 -1.00 -9.51
N ARG A 110 -3.76 -0.11 -10.42
CA ARG A 110 -3.25 1.22 -10.09
C ARG A 110 -4.04 2.29 -10.84
N GLY A 111 -4.79 3.09 -10.12
CA GLY A 111 -5.70 4.05 -10.74
C GLY A 111 -6.00 5.27 -9.89
N PHE A 112 -7.15 5.87 -10.17
CA PHE A 112 -7.64 7.07 -9.50
C PHE A 112 -8.63 6.72 -8.40
N LEU A 113 -9.86 6.40 -8.77
CA LEU A 113 -10.95 6.19 -7.83
C LEU A 113 -10.83 4.86 -7.08
N HIS A 114 -10.93 4.91 -5.75
CA HIS A 114 -10.92 3.69 -4.94
C HIS A 114 -12.12 2.79 -5.24
N GLU A 115 -13.26 3.38 -5.57
CA GLU A 115 -14.46 2.65 -6.00
C GLU A 115 -14.17 1.69 -7.17
N ASN A 116 -13.26 2.05 -8.09
CA ASN A 116 -12.91 1.19 -9.23
C ASN A 116 -12.24 -0.10 -8.77
N VAL A 117 -11.30 -0.03 -7.82
CA VAL A 117 -10.64 -1.25 -7.31
C VAL A 117 -11.61 -2.11 -6.47
N GLU A 118 -12.55 -1.49 -5.76
CA GLU A 118 -13.63 -2.21 -5.06
C GLU A 118 -14.54 -2.95 -6.03
N LYS A 119 -14.93 -2.30 -7.13
CA LYS A 119 -15.72 -2.94 -8.21
C LYS A 119 -14.97 -4.08 -8.87
N LEU A 120 -13.68 -3.89 -9.17
CA LEU A 120 -12.82 -4.97 -9.68
C LEU A 120 -12.82 -6.17 -8.73
N ALA A 121 -12.61 -5.96 -7.43
CA ALA A 121 -12.63 -7.02 -6.43
C ALA A 121 -13.98 -7.72 -6.32
N LYS A 122 -15.06 -6.95 -6.41
CA LYS A 122 -16.44 -7.48 -6.28
C LYS A 122 -16.89 -8.32 -7.48
N TYR A 123 -16.50 -7.92 -8.70
CA TYR A 123 -17.08 -8.49 -9.91
C TYR A 123 -16.14 -9.40 -10.71
N SER A 124 -14.84 -9.39 -10.46
CA SER A 124 -13.88 -10.24 -11.19
C SER A 124 -13.96 -11.72 -10.80
N GLY A 125 -14.27 -12.01 -9.53
CA GLY A 125 -14.22 -13.37 -9.00
C GLY A 125 -12.80 -13.90 -8.74
N VAL A 126 -11.77 -13.05 -8.87
CA VAL A 126 -10.37 -13.35 -8.56
C VAL A 126 -9.81 -12.32 -7.57
N PRO A 127 -8.71 -12.62 -6.85
CA PRO A 127 -8.08 -11.65 -5.96
C PRO A 127 -7.64 -10.38 -6.70
N VAL A 128 -7.88 -9.24 -6.06
CA VAL A 128 -7.46 -7.93 -6.57
C VAL A 128 -6.54 -7.24 -5.57
N TRP A 129 -5.42 -6.69 -6.04
CA TRP A 129 -4.45 -5.97 -5.22
C TRP A 129 -4.42 -4.49 -5.61
N ASN A 130 -4.58 -3.63 -4.62
CA ASN A 130 -4.50 -2.18 -4.79
C ASN A 130 -3.03 -1.72 -4.84
N GLY A 131 -2.50 -1.50 -6.02
CA GLY A 131 -1.18 -0.93 -6.25
C GLY A 131 -1.11 0.56 -5.94
N LEU A 132 -2.20 1.29 -6.08
CA LEU A 132 -2.46 2.67 -5.62
C LEU A 132 -3.82 3.14 -6.10
N THR A 133 -4.56 3.82 -5.22
CA THR A 133 -5.67 4.72 -5.58
C THR A 133 -5.47 6.10 -4.97
N ASP A 134 -6.38 7.04 -5.23
CA ASP A 134 -6.30 8.38 -4.62
C ASP A 134 -6.47 8.33 -3.09
N ASP A 135 -7.18 7.33 -2.56
CA ASP A 135 -7.44 7.18 -1.14
C ASP A 135 -6.42 6.33 -0.38
N TYR A 136 -5.86 5.27 -1.02
CA TYR A 136 -4.99 4.30 -0.34
C TYR A 136 -3.86 3.77 -1.22
N HIS A 137 -2.75 3.39 -0.56
CA HIS A 137 -1.60 2.71 -1.16
C HIS A 137 -1.05 1.62 -0.22
N PRO A 138 -1.82 0.56 0.04
CA PRO A 138 -1.50 -0.40 1.10
C PRO A 138 -0.20 -1.18 0.84
N THR A 139 0.13 -1.46 -0.41
CA THR A 139 1.35 -2.19 -0.78
C THR A 139 2.62 -1.40 -0.44
N GLN A 140 2.58 -0.07 -0.51
CA GLN A 140 3.70 0.78 -0.10
C GLN A 140 3.93 0.67 1.42
N ILE A 141 2.87 0.63 2.21
CA ILE A 141 2.99 0.55 3.67
C ILE A 141 3.65 -0.77 4.10
N LEU A 142 3.38 -1.89 3.42
CA LEU A 142 4.10 -3.13 3.68
C LEU A 142 5.60 -2.99 3.41
N ALA A 143 5.99 -2.30 2.34
CA ALA A 143 7.40 -2.03 2.03
C ALA A 143 8.05 -1.13 3.07
N ASP A 144 7.36 -0.08 3.51
CA ASP A 144 7.83 0.86 4.53
C ASP A 144 8.02 0.14 5.87
N PHE A 145 7.05 -0.67 6.30
CA PHE A 145 7.13 -1.43 7.53
C PHE A 145 8.19 -2.53 7.49
N LEU A 146 8.40 -3.17 6.35
CA LEU A 146 9.52 -4.09 6.20
C LEU A 146 10.86 -3.36 6.34
N THR A 147 10.97 -2.16 5.77
CA THR A 147 12.17 -1.32 5.90
C THR A 147 12.42 -0.94 7.36
N LEU A 148 11.39 -0.52 8.09
CA LEU A 148 11.49 -0.24 9.53
C LEU A 148 11.92 -1.48 10.33
N ARG A 149 11.35 -2.64 10.04
CA ARG A 149 11.75 -3.92 10.69
C ARG A 149 13.21 -4.27 10.40
N GLU A 150 13.68 -4.05 9.20
CA GLU A 150 15.09 -4.27 8.85
C GLU A 150 16.04 -3.33 9.57
N GLN A 151 15.59 -2.11 9.85
CA GLN A 151 16.41 -1.08 10.53
C GLN A 151 16.35 -1.20 12.06
N PHE A 152 15.17 -1.44 12.63
CA PHE A 152 14.93 -1.35 14.07
C PHE A 152 14.64 -2.71 14.72
N GLY A 153 14.34 -3.76 13.95
CA GLY A 153 13.90 -5.05 14.45
C GLY A 153 12.42 -5.06 14.79
N GLU A 154 12.04 -4.52 15.93
CA GLU A 154 10.64 -4.37 16.36
C GLU A 154 10.11 -2.99 15.92
N ILE A 155 8.90 -2.96 15.35
CA ILE A 155 8.28 -1.70 14.91
C ILE A 155 7.24 -1.16 15.89
N LYS A 156 6.73 -2.01 16.78
CA LYS A 156 5.78 -1.59 17.81
C LYS A 156 6.41 -0.55 18.73
N GLY A 157 5.70 0.54 18.97
CA GLY A 157 6.16 1.62 19.84
C GLY A 157 7.02 2.68 19.17
N LEU A 158 7.48 2.48 17.92
CA LEU A 158 8.22 3.49 17.17
C LEU A 158 7.37 4.76 16.95
N ASN A 159 8.02 5.91 17.01
CA ASN A 159 7.42 7.22 16.75
C ASN A 159 7.59 7.56 15.27
N PHE A 160 6.51 7.42 14.50
CA PHE A 160 6.47 7.66 13.07
C PHE A 160 5.84 9.02 12.77
N VAL A 161 6.57 9.90 12.09
CA VAL A 161 6.09 11.22 11.69
C VAL A 161 5.85 11.24 10.18
N PHE A 162 4.63 11.57 9.77
CA PHE A 162 4.31 11.91 8.39
C PHE A 162 4.28 13.43 8.25
N ALA A 163 5.11 13.99 7.38
CA ALA A 163 5.15 15.43 7.09
C ALA A 163 4.65 15.71 5.68
N GLY A 164 3.48 16.36 5.55
CA GLY A 164 2.88 16.67 4.26
C GLY A 164 1.36 16.79 4.30
N ASP A 165 0.68 16.69 3.14
CA ASP A 165 -0.78 16.70 3.08
C ASP A 165 -1.36 15.42 3.71
N GLY A 166 -1.96 15.56 4.90
CA GLY A 166 -2.54 14.46 5.66
C GLY A 166 -3.77 13.82 5.03
N ARG A 167 -4.31 14.40 3.97
CA ARG A 167 -5.51 13.89 3.27
C ARG A 167 -5.19 12.92 2.13
N ASN A 168 -3.91 12.75 1.81
CA ASN A 168 -3.49 11.92 0.69
C ASN A 168 -3.48 10.42 1.03
N ASN A 169 -3.38 9.58 0.01
CA ASN A 169 -3.39 8.12 0.13
C ASN A 169 -2.27 7.55 1.01
N MET A 170 -1.09 8.19 1.03
CA MET A 170 0.03 7.74 1.85
C MET A 170 -0.24 7.99 3.34
N SER A 171 -0.68 9.21 3.69
CA SER A 171 -1.06 9.54 5.07
C SER A 171 -2.17 8.63 5.58
N ASN A 172 -3.22 8.45 4.77
CA ASN A 172 -4.34 7.57 5.12
C ASN A 172 -3.86 6.14 5.41
N SER A 173 -3.07 5.57 4.49
CA SER A 173 -2.60 4.20 4.62
C SER A 173 -1.58 4.02 5.76
N LEU A 174 -0.69 5.00 5.96
CA LEU A 174 0.28 5.00 7.07
C LEU A 174 -0.44 5.09 8.41
N MET A 175 -1.42 5.99 8.56
CA MET A 175 -2.19 6.13 9.80
C MET A 175 -2.92 4.83 10.15
N ILE A 176 -3.57 4.17 9.17
CA ILE A 176 -4.20 2.85 9.38
C ILE A 176 -3.15 1.81 9.80
N GLY A 177 -2.07 1.69 9.05
CA GLY A 177 -1.03 0.70 9.33
C GLY A 177 -0.38 0.90 10.70
N CYS A 178 0.03 2.14 11.03
CA CYS A 178 0.61 2.48 12.31
C CYS A 178 -0.34 2.16 13.47
N SER A 179 -1.60 2.57 13.34
CA SER A 179 -2.62 2.32 14.37
C SER A 179 -2.84 0.83 14.63
N LYS A 180 -2.83 0.00 13.59
CA LYS A 180 -2.99 -1.45 13.74
C LYS A 180 -1.74 -2.13 14.28
N MET A 181 -0.56 -1.72 13.82
CA MET A 181 0.71 -2.37 14.17
C MET A 181 1.37 -1.81 15.43
N GLY A 182 0.71 -0.87 16.12
CA GLY A 182 1.20 -0.31 17.38
C GLY A 182 2.31 0.72 17.26
N LEU A 183 2.52 1.34 16.09
CA LEU A 183 3.40 2.50 15.95
C LEU A 183 2.65 3.77 16.35
N ASN A 184 3.33 4.70 17.01
CA ASN A 184 2.80 6.03 17.25
C ASN A 184 2.84 6.84 15.95
N PHE A 185 1.72 7.40 15.53
CA PHE A 185 1.62 8.17 14.29
C PHE A 185 1.43 9.66 14.59
N THR A 186 2.29 10.49 14.04
CA THR A 186 2.14 11.96 14.08
C THR A 186 1.99 12.49 12.65
N CYS A 187 0.89 13.17 12.38
CA CYS A 187 0.72 13.94 11.15
C CYS A 187 1.16 15.39 11.38
N LEU A 188 2.26 15.79 10.76
CA LEU A 188 2.75 17.16 10.73
C LEU A 188 2.23 17.86 9.48
N ALA A 189 1.22 18.69 9.64
CA ALA A 189 0.58 19.44 8.57
C ALA A 189 -0.20 20.62 9.11
N PRO A 190 -0.45 21.68 8.30
CA PRO A 190 -1.45 22.68 8.62
C PRO A 190 -2.82 22.02 8.90
N LYS A 191 -3.56 22.54 9.86
CA LYS A 191 -4.85 21.97 10.28
C LYS A 191 -5.84 21.73 9.12
N SER A 192 -5.80 22.59 8.10
CA SER A 192 -6.62 22.46 6.89
C SER A 192 -6.27 21.24 6.02
N LEU A 193 -5.11 20.62 6.26
CA LEU A 193 -4.59 19.43 5.56
C LEU A 193 -4.60 18.18 6.45
N TRP A 194 -5.27 18.18 7.59
CA TRP A 194 -5.40 17.00 8.42
C TRP A 194 -6.30 15.94 7.76
N PRO A 195 -6.14 14.66 8.08
CA PRO A 195 -6.95 13.57 7.55
C PRO A 195 -8.45 13.76 7.82
N ASN A 196 -9.26 12.99 7.08
CA ASN A 196 -10.70 12.94 7.30
C ASN A 196 -11.01 12.42 8.72
N GLU A 197 -11.95 13.11 9.41
CA GLU A 197 -12.31 12.80 10.80
C GLU A 197 -12.88 11.39 11.01
N GLU A 198 -13.60 10.84 10.03
CA GLU A 198 -14.15 9.49 10.12
C GLU A 198 -13.03 8.45 10.08
N LEU A 199 -12.02 8.67 9.22
CA LEU A 199 -10.84 7.82 9.17
C LEU A 199 -10.03 7.92 10.48
N VAL A 200 -9.88 9.12 11.02
CA VAL A 200 -9.20 9.33 12.33
C VAL A 200 -9.89 8.54 13.42
N LYS A 201 -11.21 8.65 13.56
CA LYS A 201 -11.98 7.89 14.56
C LYS A 201 -11.80 6.39 14.41
N GLN A 202 -11.81 5.88 13.17
CA GLN A 202 -11.57 4.47 12.90
C GLN A 202 -10.16 4.04 13.32
N CYS A 203 -9.15 4.86 13.04
CA CYS A 203 -7.77 4.58 13.43
C CYS A 203 -7.57 4.67 14.95
N GLU A 204 -8.29 5.56 15.64
CA GLU A 204 -8.28 5.62 17.11
C GLU A 204 -8.82 4.34 17.76
N GLU A 205 -9.83 3.68 17.14
CA GLU A 205 -10.29 2.36 17.62
C GLU A 205 -9.19 1.29 17.46
N TYR A 206 -8.52 1.24 16.31
CA TYR A 206 -7.37 0.33 16.13
C TYR A 206 -6.25 0.64 17.12
N ALA A 207 -5.99 1.92 17.39
CA ALA A 207 -4.95 2.36 18.31
C ALA A 207 -5.24 1.94 19.77
N LYS A 208 -6.51 1.91 20.19
CA LYS A 208 -6.89 1.40 21.52
C LYS A 208 -6.50 -0.07 21.71
N GLU A 209 -6.64 -0.89 20.67
CA GLU A 209 -6.30 -2.31 20.71
C GLU A 209 -4.79 -2.54 20.67
N SER A 210 -4.07 -1.81 19.82
CA SER A 210 -2.64 -1.99 19.60
C SER A 210 -1.75 -1.28 20.62
N GLY A 211 -2.29 -0.24 21.29
CA GLY A 211 -1.55 0.68 22.16
C GLY A 211 -0.86 1.84 21.45
N ALA A 212 -1.10 2.03 20.14
CA ALA A 212 -0.59 3.16 19.37
C ALA A 212 -1.18 4.50 19.84
N LYS A 213 -0.46 5.58 19.53
CA LYS A 213 -0.95 6.95 19.75
C LYS A 213 -1.03 7.67 18.40
N ILE A 214 -2.12 8.41 18.18
CA ILE A 214 -2.30 9.24 16.99
C ILE A 214 -2.27 10.69 17.41
N ARG A 215 -1.48 11.50 16.72
CA ARG A 215 -1.32 12.92 17.02
C ARG A 215 -1.29 13.74 15.73
N PHE A 216 -1.80 14.97 15.83
CA PHE A 216 -1.78 15.96 14.74
C PHE A 216 -1.16 17.24 15.30
N THR A 217 -0.23 17.84 14.57
CA THR A 217 0.42 19.10 14.98
C THR A 217 0.84 19.93 13.78
N GLU A 218 0.88 21.23 13.95
CA GLU A 218 1.45 22.19 13.00
C GLU A 218 2.90 22.57 13.42
N ASP A 219 3.31 22.23 14.64
CA ASP A 219 4.63 22.56 15.17
C ASP A 219 5.67 21.50 14.77
N VAL A 220 6.64 21.96 13.98
CA VAL A 220 7.72 21.10 13.47
C VAL A 220 8.58 20.52 14.61
N LYS A 221 8.91 21.34 15.63
CA LYS A 221 9.77 20.91 16.73
C LYS A 221 9.08 19.83 17.55
N GLU A 222 7.81 20.07 17.89
CA GLU A 222 6.98 19.10 18.59
C GLU A 222 6.83 17.78 17.81
N ALA A 223 6.66 17.86 16.49
CA ALA A 223 6.47 16.68 15.65
C ALA A 223 7.72 15.78 15.61
N VAL A 224 8.92 16.39 15.50
CA VAL A 224 10.17 15.63 15.29
C VAL A 224 10.88 15.24 16.59
N GLU A 225 10.48 15.80 17.73
CA GLU A 225 11.07 15.45 19.02
C GLU A 225 10.80 13.98 19.34
N GLY A 226 11.86 13.20 19.48
CA GLY A 226 11.80 11.77 19.74
C GLY A 226 11.27 10.92 18.58
N ALA A 227 11.26 11.44 17.36
CA ALA A 227 10.87 10.69 16.17
C ALA A 227 11.92 9.66 15.79
N ASP A 228 11.50 8.40 15.58
CA ASP A 228 12.34 7.32 15.05
C ASP A 228 12.36 7.35 13.51
N CYS A 229 11.27 7.78 12.89
CA CYS A 229 11.12 7.87 11.44
C CYS A 229 10.37 9.13 11.04
N ILE A 230 10.92 9.86 10.05
CA ILE A 230 10.23 10.99 9.40
C ILE A 230 9.99 10.62 7.95
N TYR A 231 8.72 10.61 7.56
CA TYR A 231 8.26 10.29 6.22
C TYR A 231 7.71 11.53 5.53
N THR A 232 8.18 11.79 4.31
CA THR A 232 7.64 12.85 3.46
C THR A 232 7.41 12.30 2.05
N CYS A 233 6.45 12.86 1.33
CA CYS A 233 6.07 12.42 -0.01
C CYS A 233 6.30 13.54 -1.02
N LEU A 234 6.64 13.17 -2.27
CA LEU A 234 6.71 14.07 -3.43
C LEU A 234 7.76 15.19 -3.34
N LEU A 235 8.99 14.87 -2.95
CA LEU A 235 10.12 15.81 -3.01
C LEU A 235 10.38 16.37 -4.43
N TYR A 236 9.94 15.66 -5.48
CA TYR A 236 10.12 16.10 -6.88
C TYR A 236 9.19 17.25 -7.30
N THR A 237 8.09 17.49 -6.59
CA THR A 237 7.14 18.59 -6.90
C THR A 237 7.31 19.80 -5.98
N SER A 238 8.09 19.65 -4.90
CA SER A 238 8.45 20.74 -3.99
C SER A 238 9.96 20.91 -4.05
N PRO A 239 10.48 21.90 -4.80
CA PRO A 239 11.92 22.11 -4.88
C PRO A 239 12.48 22.34 -3.47
N SER A 240 13.40 21.47 -3.06
CA SER A 240 14.16 21.64 -1.84
C SER A 240 14.92 22.98 -1.89
N PRO A 241 15.14 23.66 -0.77
CA PRO A 241 16.02 24.83 -0.74
C PRO A 241 17.41 24.59 -1.37
N ARG A 242 17.87 23.32 -1.42
CA ARG A 242 19.10 22.91 -2.13
C ARG A 242 18.95 22.94 -3.64
N ASP A 243 17.77 22.67 -4.17
CA ASP A 243 17.53 22.64 -5.62
C ASP A 243 17.38 24.04 -6.20
N ARG A 244 17.08 25.05 -5.38
CA ARG A 244 17.01 26.48 -5.75
C ARG A 244 18.38 27.12 -5.95
N SER A 245 19.46 26.49 -5.48
CA SER A 245 20.82 27.02 -5.58
C SER A 245 21.57 26.57 -6.84
N LEU A 246 20.93 25.81 -7.71
CA LEU A 246 21.49 25.24 -8.95
C LEU A 246 20.83 25.78 -10.22
N SER A 247 20.00 26.84 -10.14
CA SER A 247 19.39 27.53 -11.28
C SER A 247 19.88 28.94 -11.39
#